data_2d313ccde071e57c15d40c372f3ae0ad
#
_entry.id   2d313ccde071e57c15d40c372f3ae0ad
#
_cell.length_a   1.000
_cell.length_b   1.000
_cell.length_c   1.000
_cell.angle_alpha   90.00
_cell.angle_beta   90.00
_cell.angle_gamma   90.00
#
_symmetry.space_group_name_H-M   'P 1'
#
loop_
_entity.id
_entity.type
_entity.pdbx_description
1 polymer ?
#
loop_
_entity_poly.entity_id
_entity_poly.type
_entity_poly.pdbx_seq_one_letter_code
_entity_poly.pdbx_strand_id
1 'polypeptide(L)'
;MKIVYSVFIILFLSPHFFFCATSGLSEILGEESARAEFAFVAKLGPDSAILSWNCSKASKGTMYTSDGIIPSVQTSKTHFLEWKYLTPNTSYRLILTCGSQKLEEGSILEFTTWISNDPPKTRGIWILGGIGNDGLPIKEVDLFDPVTDNWYSSITNIPTPRIFASILHHKSKIYVIGGMENISGTYVSSSKVEVYDPYSDIWETKFSLPSGSIGAVAGSVGDEIYILSGSNSTDMTNGPVFNTILKFYPELGISGQWISFSSASTIFSRVDMSGCTINGVIFYTGGRTYNNGSANSSTDGFAASANTTTSFSEPSLGESKHGAAGVCILPSSHDPFPADGVYFAVIGGSTGSGNVFQPATSIIPTNRTEFYQLGSGSFSLGPSLPTSLYFPAVQTSYETRKIFSFGGASSINIPEDTIYSLDSGNPLGSAWVTHTSTMPRRRYAHKAIRIDR
;
A
#
# COMPACT_ATOMS: atom_id res chain seq x y z
N MET A 1 41.19 4.15 44.34
CA MET A 1 40.70 5.48 44.72
C MET A 1 40.96 6.40 43.52
N LYS A 2 39.97 6.51 42.62
CA LYS A 2 40.04 7.41 41.44
C LYS A 2 39.14 8.61 41.75
N ILE A 3 39.76 9.77 41.77
CA ILE A 3 39.13 11.04 42.03
C ILE A 3 38.45 11.50 40.72
N VAL A 4 37.13 11.73 40.80
CA VAL A 4 36.35 12.35 39.72
C VAL A 4 36.41 13.85 39.93
N TYR A 5 37.00 14.59 39.00
CA TYR A 5 36.94 16.03 38.98
C TYR A 5 35.68 16.47 38.23
N SER A 6 34.72 17.05 38.97
CA SER A 6 33.64 17.82 38.37
C SER A 6 34.16 19.21 38.04
N VAL A 7 34.20 19.54 36.74
CA VAL A 7 34.52 20.91 36.30
C VAL A 7 33.21 21.70 36.23
N PHE A 8 33.01 22.61 37.15
CA PHE A 8 32.00 23.67 37.03
C PHE A 8 32.58 24.79 36.18
N ILE A 9 32.04 24.99 35.01
CA ILE A 9 32.37 26.15 34.16
C ILE A 9 31.39 27.28 34.49
N ILE A 10 31.90 28.32 35.10
CA ILE A 10 31.17 29.57 35.32
C ILE A 10 31.35 30.41 34.03
N LEU A 11 30.24 30.66 33.30
CA LEU A 11 30.18 31.46 32.10
C LEU A 11 30.15 32.94 32.47
N PHE A 12 31.22 33.65 32.14
CA PHE A 12 31.20 35.12 32.05
C PHE A 12 30.79 35.51 30.60
N LEU A 13 29.66 36.19 30.49
CA LEU A 13 29.10 36.68 29.25
C LEU A 13 29.90 37.85 28.70
N SER A 14 30.55 37.73 27.53
CA SER A 14 30.97 38.84 26.69
C SER A 14 30.38 38.64 25.28
N PRO A 15 29.90 39.68 24.61
CA PRO A 15 29.10 39.54 23.39
C PRO A 15 29.86 39.14 22.12
N HIS A 16 31.14 38.82 22.19
CA HIS A 16 31.97 38.48 21.03
C HIS A 16 32.30 36.95 20.89
N PHE A 17 31.75 36.08 21.75
CA PHE A 17 32.03 34.64 21.70
C PHE A 17 30.90 33.81 21.07
N PHE A 18 29.85 34.45 20.55
CA PHE A 18 28.66 33.69 20.09
C PHE A 18 28.78 33.11 18.67
N PHE A 19 29.86 33.45 17.93
CA PHE A 19 29.99 32.93 16.54
C PHE A 19 30.90 31.70 16.39
N CYS A 20 31.58 31.27 17.45
CA CYS A 20 32.46 30.09 17.35
C CYS A 20 31.91 28.86 18.09
N ALA A 21 30.82 29.00 18.87
CA ALA A 21 30.26 27.89 19.67
C ALA A 21 29.20 27.07 18.94
N THR A 22 28.64 27.60 17.83
CA THR A 22 27.60 26.87 17.06
C THR A 22 28.16 25.81 16.11
N SER A 23 29.38 25.94 15.65
CA SER A 23 30.03 24.94 14.81
C SER A 23 30.62 23.77 15.63
N GLY A 24 30.95 23.97 16.90
CA GLY A 24 31.48 22.92 17.76
C GLY A 24 30.44 22.09 18.50
N LEU A 25 29.21 22.61 18.66
CA LEU A 25 28.12 21.88 19.28
C LEU A 25 27.42 20.93 18.29
N SER A 26 27.43 21.25 17.00
CA SER A 26 26.93 20.33 15.95
C SER A 26 27.83 19.11 15.77
N GLU A 27 29.15 19.25 15.97
CA GLU A 27 30.08 18.11 15.96
C GLU A 27 29.95 17.22 17.22
N ILE A 28 29.57 17.79 18.36
CA ILE A 28 29.42 17.04 19.62
C ILE A 28 28.04 16.37 19.73
N LEU A 29 27.00 16.95 19.10
CA LEU A 29 25.66 16.38 19.08
C LEU A 29 25.44 15.39 17.93
N GLY A 30 26.45 15.15 17.10
CA GLY A 30 26.38 14.27 15.94
C GLY A 30 25.23 14.73 15.05
N GLU A 31 25.49 15.57 14.04
CA GLU A 31 24.46 15.78 13.02
C GLU A 31 23.96 14.41 12.55
N GLU A 32 22.70 14.15 12.77
CA GLU A 32 22.07 12.90 12.31
C GLU A 32 22.37 12.74 10.82
N SER A 33 23.12 11.68 10.47
CA SER A 33 23.51 11.45 9.08
C SER A 33 22.25 11.33 8.23
N ALA A 34 22.29 11.84 6.99
CA ALA A 34 21.19 11.65 6.06
C ALA A 34 20.93 10.13 5.91
N ARG A 35 19.66 9.71 5.92
CA ARG A 35 19.26 8.31 5.81
C ARG A 35 18.39 8.11 4.58
N ALA A 36 18.54 6.96 3.92
CA ALA A 36 17.62 6.53 2.89
C ALA A 36 16.31 6.05 3.55
N GLU A 37 15.21 6.76 3.27
CA GLU A 37 13.92 6.52 3.90
C GLU A 37 12.97 5.72 3.02
N PHE A 38 12.93 6.04 1.71
CA PHE A 38 12.01 5.45 0.76
C PHE A 38 12.76 5.01 -0.48
N ALA A 39 12.67 3.72 -0.79
CA ALA A 39 13.30 3.15 -1.98
C ALA A 39 12.31 2.28 -2.74
N PHE A 40 12.22 2.48 -4.06
CA PHE A 40 11.34 1.70 -4.92
C PHE A 40 11.84 1.70 -6.36
N VAL A 41 11.34 0.74 -7.15
CA VAL A 41 11.56 0.69 -8.59
C VAL A 41 10.49 1.54 -9.28
N ALA A 42 10.90 2.68 -9.81
CA ALA A 42 10.00 3.62 -10.48
C ALA A 42 9.62 3.14 -11.89
N LYS A 43 10.54 2.47 -12.59
CA LYS A 43 10.30 1.83 -13.88
C LYS A 43 11.15 0.58 -14.00
N LEU A 44 10.59 -0.48 -14.54
CA LEU A 44 11.26 -1.75 -14.76
C LEU A 44 11.16 -2.17 -16.23
N GLY A 45 12.24 -2.71 -16.75
CA GLY A 45 12.32 -3.28 -18.09
C GLY A 45 13.02 -4.64 -18.08
N PRO A 46 13.21 -5.26 -19.26
CA PRO A 46 13.96 -6.51 -19.34
C PRO A 46 15.46 -6.31 -19.08
N ASP A 47 16.00 -5.18 -19.44
CA ASP A 47 17.44 -4.87 -19.41
C ASP A 47 17.77 -3.59 -18.65
N SER A 48 16.79 -2.96 -18.01
CA SER A 48 16.97 -1.70 -17.29
C SER A 48 15.95 -1.52 -16.16
N ALA A 49 16.32 -0.73 -15.16
CA ALA A 49 15.43 -0.28 -14.10
C ALA A 49 15.71 1.19 -13.78
N ILE A 50 14.66 1.96 -13.51
CA ILE A 50 14.78 3.27 -12.88
C ILE A 50 14.44 3.10 -11.41
N LEU A 51 15.41 3.42 -10.57
CA LEU A 51 15.31 3.32 -9.13
C LEU A 51 15.13 4.70 -8.54
N SER A 52 14.31 4.80 -7.52
CA SER A 52 14.10 6.04 -6.78
C SER A 52 14.23 5.81 -5.29
N TRP A 53 14.82 6.77 -4.58
CA TRP A 53 14.82 6.78 -3.12
C TRP A 53 14.87 8.20 -2.56
N ASN A 54 14.36 8.37 -1.37
CA ASN A 54 14.37 9.63 -0.65
C ASN A 54 15.38 9.59 0.48
N CYS A 55 15.99 10.73 0.73
CA CYS A 55 16.86 10.97 1.86
C CYS A 55 16.17 11.84 2.91
N SER A 56 16.38 11.58 4.19
CA SER A 56 15.83 12.39 5.30
C SER A 56 16.20 13.87 5.21
N LYS A 57 17.34 14.16 4.59
CA LYS A 57 17.79 15.53 4.23
C LYS A 57 18.53 15.52 2.89
N ALA A 58 18.61 16.67 2.24
CA ALA A 58 19.33 16.81 0.97
C ALA A 58 20.79 16.35 1.12
N SER A 59 21.18 15.36 0.35
CA SER A 59 22.49 14.70 0.38
C SER A 59 22.80 14.08 -0.97
N LYS A 60 24.00 13.53 -1.15
CA LYS A 60 24.29 12.64 -2.28
C LYS A 60 23.73 11.26 -1.98
N GLY A 61 23.07 10.67 -2.95
CA GLY A 61 22.63 9.28 -2.88
C GLY A 61 23.71 8.36 -3.43
N THR A 62 23.75 7.11 -2.97
CA THR A 62 24.65 6.08 -3.48
C THR A 62 23.94 4.75 -3.57
N MET A 63 24.10 4.07 -4.70
CA MET A 63 23.61 2.72 -4.94
C MET A 63 24.77 1.74 -4.90
N TYR A 64 24.65 0.70 -4.08
CA TYR A 64 25.60 -0.40 -3.97
C TYR A 64 24.97 -1.66 -4.58
N THR A 65 25.63 -2.23 -5.54
CA THR A 65 25.22 -3.45 -6.26
C THR A 65 26.30 -4.52 -6.14
N SER A 66 26.01 -5.75 -6.59
CA SER A 66 27.03 -6.79 -6.75
C SER A 66 28.18 -6.37 -7.66
N ASP A 67 27.89 -5.51 -8.63
CA ASP A 67 28.83 -5.16 -9.72
C ASP A 67 29.58 -3.85 -9.44
N GLY A 68 29.24 -3.15 -8.36
CA GLY A 68 29.94 -1.93 -7.99
C GLY A 68 29.10 -0.88 -7.27
N ILE A 69 29.66 0.31 -7.19
CA ILE A 69 29.09 1.48 -6.48
C ILE A 69 28.74 2.55 -7.52
N ILE A 70 27.49 3.01 -7.52
CA ILE A 70 27.01 4.05 -8.42
C ILE A 70 26.51 5.24 -7.58
N PRO A 71 27.26 6.35 -7.52
CA PRO A 71 26.82 7.55 -6.81
C PRO A 71 25.88 8.39 -7.66
N SER A 72 24.93 9.07 -7.03
CA SER A 72 24.14 10.10 -7.68
C SER A 72 25.00 11.34 -7.98
N VAL A 73 24.69 12.03 -9.08
CA VAL A 73 25.45 13.19 -9.52
C VAL A 73 25.09 14.43 -8.68
N GLN A 74 23.87 14.52 -8.18
CA GLN A 74 23.33 15.70 -7.52
C GLN A 74 23.08 15.49 -6.03
N THR A 75 23.22 16.55 -5.26
CA THR A 75 22.74 16.62 -3.88
C THR A 75 21.26 16.96 -3.89
N SER A 76 20.41 16.04 -3.42
CA SER A 76 18.95 16.17 -3.42
C SER A 76 18.34 15.40 -2.24
N LYS A 77 17.09 15.68 -1.93
CA LYS A 77 16.28 14.80 -1.05
C LYS A 77 15.78 13.58 -1.80
N THR A 78 15.51 13.70 -3.10
CA THR A 78 15.02 12.60 -3.93
C THR A 78 16.05 12.28 -4.98
N HIS A 79 16.37 11.02 -5.13
CA HIS A 79 17.31 10.52 -6.11
C HIS A 79 16.61 9.60 -7.10
N PHE A 80 17.04 9.69 -8.37
CA PHE A 80 16.66 8.81 -9.44
C PHE A 80 17.92 8.32 -10.13
N LEU A 81 17.96 7.02 -10.40
CA LEU A 81 19.06 6.40 -11.09
C LEU A 81 18.54 5.36 -12.08
N GLU A 82 18.94 5.49 -13.33
CA GLU A 82 18.69 4.50 -14.35
C GLU A 82 19.84 3.48 -14.35
N TRP A 83 19.52 2.22 -14.08
CA TRP A 83 20.46 1.10 -14.12
C TRP A 83 20.20 0.30 -15.40
N LYS A 84 21.20 0.25 -16.30
CA LYS A 84 21.14 -0.35 -17.64
C LYS A 84 21.95 -1.62 -17.71
N TYR A 85 21.71 -2.36 -18.81
CA TYR A 85 22.42 -3.59 -19.14
C TYR A 85 22.21 -4.71 -18.13
N LEU A 86 21.02 -4.73 -17.55
CA LEU A 86 20.58 -5.80 -16.69
C LEU A 86 20.26 -7.05 -17.53
N THR A 87 20.41 -8.22 -16.92
CA THR A 87 20.01 -9.49 -17.53
C THR A 87 18.49 -9.68 -17.39
N PRO A 88 17.76 -10.01 -18.44
CA PRO A 88 16.34 -10.33 -18.36
C PRO A 88 16.07 -11.49 -17.39
N ASN A 89 14.88 -11.48 -16.76
CA ASN A 89 14.40 -12.49 -15.83
C ASN A 89 15.40 -12.79 -14.68
N THR A 90 16.07 -11.77 -14.20
CA THR A 90 17.10 -11.90 -13.16
C THR A 90 16.75 -11.05 -11.95
N SER A 91 16.87 -11.66 -10.77
CA SER A 91 16.67 -10.96 -9.51
C SER A 91 17.91 -10.17 -9.10
N TYR A 92 17.70 -8.91 -8.76
CA TYR A 92 18.74 -8.00 -8.31
C TYR A 92 18.44 -7.56 -6.88
N ARG A 93 19.51 -7.48 -6.08
CA ARG A 93 19.48 -6.94 -4.73
C ARG A 93 20.51 -5.85 -4.62
N LEU A 94 20.12 -4.71 -4.07
CA LEU A 94 20.97 -3.55 -3.94
C LEU A 94 20.69 -2.81 -2.63
N ILE A 95 21.64 -1.96 -2.23
CA ILE A 95 21.51 -1.12 -1.04
C ILE A 95 21.64 0.33 -1.45
N LEU A 96 20.72 1.16 -0.99
CA LEU A 96 20.68 2.60 -1.24
C LEU A 96 21.00 3.36 0.04
N THR A 97 21.89 4.32 -0.06
CA THR A 97 22.31 5.15 1.07
C THR A 97 22.24 6.63 0.75
N CYS A 98 22.33 7.46 1.77
CA CYS A 98 22.30 8.91 1.70
C CYS A 98 23.47 9.54 2.46
N GLY A 99 24.22 10.42 1.81
CA GLY A 99 25.34 11.12 2.42
C GLY A 99 26.43 10.19 2.96
N SER A 100 26.70 10.27 4.25
CA SER A 100 27.67 9.44 4.97
C SER A 100 27.07 8.22 5.65
N GLN A 101 25.81 7.87 5.33
CA GLN A 101 25.15 6.70 5.90
C GLN A 101 25.96 5.43 5.64
N LYS A 102 26.10 4.60 6.66
CA LYS A 102 26.81 3.32 6.54
C LYS A 102 26.00 2.33 5.72
N LEU A 103 26.69 1.40 5.07
CA LEU A 103 26.07 0.41 4.18
C LEU A 103 25.05 -0.48 4.90
N GLU A 104 25.36 -0.90 6.11
CA GLU A 104 24.49 -1.73 6.96
C GLU A 104 23.20 -1.02 7.39
N GLU A 105 23.14 0.30 7.28
CA GLU A 105 22.00 1.14 7.61
C GLU A 105 21.18 1.54 6.36
N GLY A 106 21.65 1.18 5.16
CA GLY A 106 21.03 1.54 3.88
C GLY A 106 19.71 0.81 3.65
N SER A 107 18.86 1.40 2.79
CA SER A 107 17.62 0.76 2.36
C SER A 107 17.91 -0.34 1.34
N ILE A 108 17.43 -1.55 1.61
CA ILE A 108 17.52 -2.68 0.70
C ILE A 108 16.38 -2.60 -0.31
N LEU A 109 16.71 -2.75 -1.60
CA LEU A 109 15.74 -2.85 -2.68
C LEU A 109 16.00 -4.13 -3.47
N GLU A 110 14.95 -4.90 -3.70
CA GLU A 110 14.98 -6.13 -4.48
C GLU A 110 13.95 -6.07 -5.61
N PHE A 111 14.34 -6.51 -6.80
CA PHE A 111 13.43 -6.61 -7.94
C PHE A 111 13.93 -7.67 -8.92
N THR A 112 13.03 -8.12 -9.81
CA THR A 112 13.38 -9.04 -10.90
C THR A 112 13.06 -8.35 -12.23
N THR A 113 14.03 -8.31 -13.14
CA THR A 113 13.87 -7.77 -14.50
C THR A 113 12.86 -8.59 -15.31
N TRP A 114 12.25 -7.95 -16.30
CA TRP A 114 11.32 -8.62 -17.19
C TRP A 114 12.00 -9.69 -18.04
N ILE A 115 11.20 -10.64 -18.53
CA ILE A 115 11.61 -11.52 -19.63
C ILE A 115 11.61 -10.68 -20.91
N SER A 116 12.64 -10.78 -21.75
CA SER A 116 12.81 -9.94 -22.93
C SER A 116 11.66 -10.00 -23.95
N ASN A 117 10.85 -11.06 -23.92
CA ASN A 117 9.67 -11.25 -24.74
C ASN A 117 8.38 -11.32 -23.89
N ASP A 118 8.39 -10.73 -22.72
CA ASP A 118 7.23 -10.78 -21.83
C ASP A 118 6.02 -10.14 -22.50
N PRO A 119 4.94 -10.88 -22.70
CA PRO A 119 3.73 -10.30 -23.26
C PRO A 119 3.20 -9.22 -22.31
N PRO A 120 2.60 -8.13 -22.82
CA PRO A 120 2.05 -7.03 -22.01
C PRO A 120 1.11 -7.49 -20.91
N LYS A 121 0.57 -8.70 -21.03
CA LYS A 121 -0.37 -9.32 -20.09
C LYS A 121 0.18 -9.63 -18.68
N THR A 122 1.48 -9.52 -18.42
CA THR A 122 2.01 -9.74 -17.07
C THR A 122 2.19 -8.45 -16.29
N ARG A 123 2.31 -7.29 -16.96
CA ARG A 123 2.39 -5.98 -16.32
C ARG A 123 1.06 -5.24 -16.44
N GLY A 124 0.79 -4.38 -15.50
CA GLY A 124 -0.39 -3.51 -15.48
C GLY A 124 -1.18 -3.62 -14.18
N ILE A 125 -2.43 -3.23 -14.23
CA ILE A 125 -3.31 -3.22 -13.08
C ILE A 125 -4.28 -4.40 -13.18
N TRP A 126 -4.10 -5.36 -12.28
CA TRP A 126 -4.89 -6.58 -12.16
C TRP A 126 -6.12 -6.32 -11.33
N ILE A 127 -7.29 -6.70 -11.83
CA ILE A 127 -8.58 -6.50 -11.17
C ILE A 127 -9.13 -7.87 -10.76
N LEU A 128 -9.27 -8.08 -9.45
CA LEU A 128 -9.59 -9.39 -8.87
C LEU A 128 -10.79 -9.32 -7.92
N GLY A 129 -11.60 -10.36 -7.96
CA GLY A 129 -12.72 -10.56 -7.04
C GLY A 129 -13.84 -9.55 -7.20
N GLY A 130 -14.55 -9.34 -6.11
CA GLY A 130 -15.69 -8.43 -6.04
C GLY A 130 -17.03 -9.10 -6.32
N ILE A 131 -18.08 -8.29 -6.29
CA ILE A 131 -19.48 -8.67 -6.47
C ILE A 131 -19.97 -8.13 -7.82
N GLY A 132 -20.56 -8.99 -8.62
CA GLY A 132 -21.14 -8.65 -9.92
C GLY A 132 -22.59 -8.18 -9.84
N ASN A 133 -23.18 -7.93 -11.03
CA ASN A 133 -24.59 -7.53 -11.15
C ASN A 133 -25.58 -8.58 -10.62
N ASP A 134 -25.17 -9.84 -10.59
CA ASP A 134 -25.97 -10.98 -10.09
C ASP A 134 -25.86 -11.13 -8.56
N GLY A 135 -25.08 -10.28 -7.90
CA GLY A 135 -24.82 -10.35 -6.47
C GLY A 135 -23.85 -11.48 -6.06
N LEU A 136 -23.20 -12.13 -7.03
CA LEU A 136 -22.29 -13.25 -6.79
C LEU A 136 -20.82 -12.84 -6.86
N PRO A 137 -19.93 -13.60 -6.21
CA PRO A 137 -18.50 -13.40 -6.33
C PRO A 137 -17.99 -13.63 -7.75
N ILE A 138 -17.21 -12.68 -8.27
CA ILE A 138 -16.60 -12.78 -9.60
C ILE A 138 -15.32 -13.59 -9.51
N LYS A 139 -15.21 -14.62 -10.37
CA LYS A 139 -14.00 -15.46 -10.48
C LYS A 139 -12.99 -14.92 -11.48
N GLU A 140 -13.46 -14.29 -12.53
CA GLU A 140 -12.62 -13.81 -13.62
C GLU A 140 -11.70 -12.67 -13.15
N VAL A 141 -10.45 -12.80 -13.54
CA VAL A 141 -9.41 -11.79 -13.34
C VAL A 141 -9.19 -11.04 -14.64
N ASP A 142 -9.26 -9.72 -14.59
CA ASP A 142 -9.02 -8.85 -15.73
C ASP A 142 -7.75 -8.03 -15.50
N LEU A 143 -7.06 -7.70 -16.58
CA LEU A 143 -5.87 -6.88 -16.57
C LEU A 143 -6.10 -5.61 -17.40
N PHE A 144 -5.82 -4.47 -16.80
CA PHE A 144 -5.77 -3.18 -17.46
C PHE A 144 -4.33 -2.77 -17.72
N ASP A 145 -4.00 -2.46 -18.97
CA ASP A 145 -2.74 -1.82 -19.31
C ASP A 145 -2.94 -0.29 -19.37
N PRO A 146 -2.45 0.45 -18.35
CA PRO A 146 -2.67 1.90 -18.29
C PRO A 146 -1.88 2.70 -19.32
N VAL A 147 -0.90 2.09 -20.01
CA VAL A 147 -0.08 2.75 -21.03
C VAL A 147 -0.81 2.76 -22.37
N THR A 148 -1.44 1.64 -22.73
CA THR A 148 -2.14 1.47 -24.01
C THR A 148 -3.65 1.65 -23.90
N ASP A 149 -4.17 1.82 -22.68
CA ASP A 149 -5.61 1.89 -22.35
C ASP A 149 -6.38 0.62 -22.80
N ASN A 150 -5.70 -0.52 -22.82
CA ASN A 150 -6.26 -1.79 -23.25
C ASN A 150 -6.64 -2.69 -22.08
N TRP A 151 -7.70 -3.49 -22.30
CA TRP A 151 -8.14 -4.54 -21.40
C TRP A 151 -7.82 -5.92 -21.94
N TYR A 152 -7.36 -6.78 -21.05
CA TYR A 152 -7.22 -8.21 -21.26
C TYR A 152 -8.18 -8.91 -20.31
N SER A 153 -9.32 -9.37 -20.86
CA SER A 153 -10.41 -9.93 -20.06
C SER A 153 -10.17 -11.41 -19.75
N SER A 154 -10.51 -11.84 -18.53
CA SER A 154 -10.52 -13.26 -18.14
C SER A 154 -9.18 -13.94 -18.39
N ILE A 155 -8.09 -13.25 -18.06
CA ILE A 155 -6.74 -13.82 -18.25
C ILE A 155 -6.49 -15.05 -17.38
N THR A 156 -7.17 -15.13 -16.21
CA THR A 156 -7.20 -16.29 -15.35
C THR A 156 -8.49 -16.26 -14.51
N ASN A 157 -8.74 -17.30 -13.72
CA ASN A 157 -9.86 -17.36 -12.79
C ASN A 157 -9.37 -17.65 -11.37
N ILE A 158 -9.90 -16.92 -10.38
CA ILE A 158 -9.69 -17.26 -8.98
C ILE A 158 -10.31 -18.63 -8.73
N PRO A 159 -9.56 -19.63 -8.23
CA PRO A 159 -10.09 -21.00 -8.03
C PRO A 159 -11.29 -21.01 -7.08
N THR A 160 -11.25 -20.21 -6.02
CA THR A 160 -12.39 -20.02 -5.10
C THR A 160 -12.80 -18.55 -5.13
N PRO A 161 -13.85 -18.18 -5.89
CA PRO A 161 -14.33 -16.80 -5.96
C PRO A 161 -14.81 -16.31 -4.60
N ARG A 162 -14.34 -15.11 -4.20
CA ARG A 162 -14.59 -14.57 -2.86
C ARG A 162 -14.79 -13.07 -2.90
N ILE A 163 -15.62 -12.58 -1.98
CA ILE A 163 -15.82 -11.15 -1.72
C ILE A 163 -15.13 -10.76 -0.41
N PHE A 164 -14.76 -9.50 -0.27
CA PHE A 164 -14.07 -8.95 0.90
C PHE A 164 -12.78 -9.70 1.29
N ALA A 165 -12.16 -10.39 0.34
CA ALA A 165 -10.85 -10.97 0.53
C ALA A 165 -9.77 -9.87 0.64
N SER A 166 -8.76 -10.14 1.44
CA SER A 166 -7.52 -9.36 1.39
C SER A 166 -6.71 -9.80 0.18
N ILE A 167 -6.42 -8.87 -0.74
CA ILE A 167 -5.66 -9.16 -1.95
C ILE A 167 -4.46 -8.23 -1.99
N LEU A 168 -3.27 -8.78 -2.23
CA LEU A 168 -2.02 -8.02 -2.27
C LEU A 168 -1.01 -8.65 -3.24
N HIS A 169 -0.08 -7.83 -3.67
CA HIS A 169 1.12 -8.25 -4.40
C HIS A 169 2.28 -8.50 -3.43
N HIS A 170 2.92 -9.65 -3.53
CA HIS A 170 4.13 -9.96 -2.78
C HIS A 170 5.06 -10.83 -3.62
N LYS A 171 6.32 -10.39 -3.79
CA LYS A 171 7.36 -11.11 -4.55
C LYS A 171 6.87 -11.64 -5.90
N SER A 172 6.27 -10.74 -6.69
CA SER A 172 5.78 -11.06 -8.05
C SER A 172 4.55 -11.96 -8.12
N LYS A 173 3.97 -12.34 -7.00
CA LYS A 173 2.76 -13.16 -6.92
C LYS A 173 1.60 -12.38 -6.33
N ILE A 174 0.39 -12.74 -6.71
CA ILE A 174 -0.85 -12.17 -6.19
C ILE A 174 -1.41 -13.14 -5.15
N TYR A 175 -1.62 -12.66 -3.94
CA TYR A 175 -2.19 -13.41 -2.84
C TYR A 175 -3.65 -13.02 -2.65
N VAL A 176 -4.55 -14.01 -2.59
CA VAL A 176 -5.97 -13.87 -2.28
C VAL A 176 -6.23 -14.59 -0.95
N ILE A 177 -6.50 -13.84 0.10
CA ILE A 177 -6.48 -14.32 1.48
C ILE A 177 -7.84 -14.07 2.14
N GLY A 178 -8.46 -15.09 2.70
CA GLY A 178 -9.71 -14.97 3.42
C GLY A 178 -10.89 -14.55 2.54
N GLY A 179 -11.77 -13.70 3.06
CA GLY A 179 -13.00 -13.25 2.42
C GLY A 179 -14.22 -14.13 2.72
N MET A 180 -15.23 -14.02 1.88
CA MET A 180 -16.45 -14.86 1.94
C MET A 180 -16.65 -15.61 0.63
N GLU A 181 -16.94 -16.89 0.75
CA GLU A 181 -17.33 -17.77 -0.36
C GLU A 181 -18.85 -17.87 -0.41
N ASN A 182 -19.42 -17.97 -1.61
CA ASN A 182 -20.83 -18.34 -1.78
C ASN A 182 -20.92 -19.84 -2.05
N ILE A 183 -21.47 -20.59 -1.10
CA ILE A 183 -21.68 -22.04 -1.21
C ILE A 183 -23.17 -22.28 -1.32
N SER A 184 -23.63 -22.62 -2.52
CA SER A 184 -25.05 -22.91 -2.78
C SER A 184 -26.01 -21.80 -2.31
N GLY A 185 -25.64 -20.55 -2.51
CA GLY A 185 -26.45 -19.38 -2.14
C GLY A 185 -26.21 -18.87 -0.71
N THR A 186 -25.38 -19.55 0.07
CA THR A 186 -25.03 -19.13 1.44
C THR A 186 -23.60 -18.61 1.49
N TYR A 187 -23.44 -17.41 2.04
CA TYR A 187 -22.11 -16.85 2.28
C TYR A 187 -21.49 -17.43 3.55
N VAL A 188 -20.28 -17.93 3.44
CA VAL A 188 -19.48 -18.46 4.54
C VAL A 188 -18.10 -17.77 4.59
N SER A 189 -17.58 -17.58 5.79
CA SER A 189 -16.24 -17.05 6.00
C SER A 189 -15.18 -18.01 5.50
N SER A 190 -14.21 -17.54 4.74
CA SER A 190 -13.12 -18.34 4.18
C SER A 190 -11.83 -18.15 4.95
N SER A 191 -11.11 -19.24 5.17
CA SER A 191 -9.73 -19.23 5.66
C SER A 191 -8.69 -19.50 4.56
N LYS A 192 -9.12 -19.69 3.32
CA LYS A 192 -8.24 -20.07 2.20
C LYS A 192 -7.23 -18.98 1.87
N VAL A 193 -6.05 -19.45 1.48
CA VAL A 193 -4.98 -18.64 0.90
C VAL A 193 -4.64 -19.20 -0.47
N GLU A 194 -4.96 -18.47 -1.52
CA GLU A 194 -4.65 -18.84 -2.90
C GLU A 194 -3.70 -17.82 -3.49
N VAL A 195 -2.71 -18.30 -4.23
CA VAL A 195 -1.62 -17.51 -4.76
C VAL A 195 -1.50 -17.73 -6.25
N TYR A 196 -1.53 -16.67 -6.99
CA TYR A 196 -1.35 -16.68 -8.44
C TYR A 196 0.06 -16.21 -8.81
N ASP A 197 0.72 -16.96 -9.64
CA ASP A 197 1.96 -16.58 -10.30
C ASP A 197 1.66 -16.17 -11.75
N PRO A 198 1.72 -14.87 -12.09
CA PRO A 198 1.44 -14.40 -13.44
C PRO A 198 2.42 -14.89 -14.52
N TYR A 199 3.63 -15.30 -14.12
CA TYR A 199 4.63 -15.81 -15.04
C TYR A 199 4.32 -17.21 -15.53
N SER A 200 4.04 -18.09 -14.58
CA SER A 200 3.75 -19.48 -14.86
C SER A 200 2.28 -19.72 -15.20
N ASP A 201 1.41 -18.73 -14.99
CA ASP A 201 -0.05 -18.84 -15.08
C ASP A 201 -0.60 -19.98 -14.19
N ILE A 202 -0.08 -20.07 -12.98
CA ILE A 202 -0.43 -21.15 -12.04
C ILE A 202 -1.01 -20.56 -10.75
N TRP A 203 -2.10 -21.17 -10.28
CA TRP A 203 -2.63 -20.98 -8.96
C TRP A 203 -2.12 -22.07 -8.00
N GLU A 204 -1.68 -21.66 -6.83
CA GLU A 204 -1.28 -22.51 -5.72
C GLU A 204 -2.16 -22.24 -4.50
N THR A 205 -2.40 -23.29 -3.69
CA THR A 205 -3.00 -23.14 -2.37
C THR A 205 -1.90 -23.15 -1.31
N LYS A 206 -1.89 -22.17 -0.44
CA LYS A 206 -0.98 -22.07 0.69
C LYS A 206 -1.70 -22.49 2.00
N PHE A 207 -0.94 -22.49 3.09
CA PHE A 207 -1.48 -22.84 4.41
C PHE A 207 -2.61 -21.87 4.80
N SER A 208 -3.78 -22.41 5.14
CA SER A 208 -4.96 -21.62 5.46
C SER A 208 -4.77 -20.77 6.71
N LEU A 209 -5.49 -19.66 6.78
CA LEU A 209 -5.61 -18.85 8.01
C LEU A 209 -6.10 -19.72 9.18
N PRO A 210 -5.71 -19.40 10.41
CA PRO A 210 -6.23 -20.09 11.61
C PRO A 210 -7.75 -19.97 11.76
N SER A 211 -8.34 -18.91 11.23
CA SER A 211 -9.79 -18.65 11.18
C SER A 211 -10.10 -17.87 9.91
N GLY A 212 -11.36 -17.90 9.46
CA GLY A 212 -11.78 -17.04 8.34
C GLY A 212 -11.51 -15.56 8.63
N SER A 213 -11.28 -14.77 7.58
CA SER A 213 -11.00 -13.33 7.73
C SER A 213 -11.70 -12.55 6.63
N ILE A 214 -12.61 -11.65 7.02
CA ILE A 214 -13.44 -10.82 6.15
C ILE A 214 -13.09 -9.36 6.39
N GLY A 215 -12.89 -8.58 5.34
CA GLY A 215 -12.71 -7.13 5.41
C GLY A 215 -11.47 -6.66 6.16
N ALA A 216 -10.44 -7.50 6.26
CA ALA A 216 -9.15 -7.18 6.86
C ALA A 216 -8.28 -6.31 5.93
N VAL A 217 -7.34 -5.58 6.50
CA VAL A 217 -6.24 -4.97 5.76
C VAL A 217 -5.08 -5.95 5.68
N ALA A 218 -4.52 -6.09 4.48
CA ALA A 218 -3.31 -6.86 4.26
C ALA A 218 -2.17 -5.97 3.77
N GLY A 219 -0.95 -6.29 4.18
CA GLY A 219 0.26 -5.62 3.71
C GLY A 219 1.46 -6.56 3.66
N SER A 220 2.36 -6.26 2.73
CA SER A 220 3.63 -6.97 2.57
C SER A 220 4.76 -6.14 3.15
N VAL A 221 5.53 -6.72 4.08
CA VAL A 221 6.67 -6.08 4.74
C VAL A 221 7.86 -7.02 4.71
N GLY A 222 8.86 -6.66 3.94
CA GLY A 222 10.01 -7.56 3.71
C GLY A 222 9.55 -8.87 3.08
N ASP A 223 9.93 -9.98 3.69
CA ASP A 223 9.58 -11.34 3.24
C ASP A 223 8.25 -11.86 3.79
N GLU A 224 7.50 -11.04 4.46
CA GLU A 224 6.35 -11.43 5.26
C GLU A 224 5.08 -10.71 4.82
N ILE A 225 3.94 -11.36 5.04
CA ILE A 225 2.61 -10.80 4.82
C ILE A 225 1.90 -10.66 6.16
N TYR A 226 1.29 -9.51 6.38
CA TYR A 226 0.53 -9.21 7.59
C TYR A 226 -0.95 -9.02 7.26
N ILE A 227 -1.81 -9.59 8.10
CA ILE A 227 -3.27 -9.40 8.08
C ILE A 227 -3.67 -8.73 9.38
N LEU A 228 -4.32 -7.59 9.27
CA LEU A 228 -4.69 -6.71 10.37
C LEU A 228 -6.20 -6.71 10.56
N SER A 229 -6.69 -7.07 11.75
CA SER A 229 -8.10 -7.03 12.09
C SER A 229 -8.97 -7.97 11.21
N GLY A 230 -10.18 -7.54 10.83
CA GLY A 230 -11.13 -8.37 10.09
C GLY A 230 -12.12 -9.11 11.00
N SER A 231 -12.95 -9.96 10.40
CA SER A 231 -13.96 -10.77 11.11
C SER A 231 -14.05 -12.16 10.51
N ASN A 232 -14.47 -13.13 11.29
CA ASN A 232 -14.85 -14.45 10.79
C ASN A 232 -16.37 -14.64 10.70
N SER A 233 -17.14 -13.65 11.10
CA SER A 233 -18.60 -13.70 11.06
C SER A 233 -19.17 -13.13 9.78
N THR A 234 -20.08 -13.85 9.16
CA THR A 234 -20.92 -13.35 8.07
C THR A 234 -22.10 -12.52 8.57
N ASP A 235 -22.41 -12.58 9.86
CA ASP A 235 -23.29 -11.60 10.52
C ASP A 235 -22.50 -10.29 10.75
N MET A 236 -22.61 -9.40 9.77
CA MET A 236 -21.90 -8.13 9.78
C MET A 236 -22.52 -7.08 10.72
N THR A 237 -23.53 -7.46 11.52
CA THR A 237 -24.13 -6.59 12.53
C THR A 237 -23.61 -6.85 13.93
N ASN A 238 -23.42 -8.13 14.30
CA ASN A 238 -23.12 -8.54 15.67
C ASN A 238 -21.92 -9.49 15.79
N GLY A 239 -21.24 -9.76 14.69
CA GLY A 239 -20.10 -10.69 14.70
C GLY A 239 -18.88 -10.14 15.42
N PRO A 240 -17.96 -11.01 15.82
CA PRO A 240 -16.69 -10.59 16.39
C PRO A 240 -15.84 -9.87 15.33
N VAL A 241 -15.23 -8.76 15.71
CA VAL A 241 -14.18 -8.09 14.94
C VAL A 241 -12.87 -8.30 15.67
N PHE A 242 -11.86 -8.77 14.94
CA PHE A 242 -10.58 -9.12 15.54
C PHE A 242 -9.74 -7.89 15.85
N ASN A 243 -9.00 -7.96 16.94
CA ASN A 243 -7.93 -7.03 17.29
C ASN A 243 -6.54 -7.68 17.13
N THR A 244 -6.46 -8.70 16.26
CA THR A 244 -5.26 -9.51 16.08
C THR A 244 -4.51 -9.12 14.81
N ILE A 245 -3.21 -9.37 14.85
CA ILE A 245 -2.33 -9.36 13.69
C ILE A 245 -1.95 -10.80 13.42
N LEU A 246 -2.14 -11.23 12.19
CA LEU A 246 -1.61 -12.50 11.70
C LEU A 246 -0.42 -12.22 10.79
N LYS A 247 0.67 -12.93 11.01
CA LYS A 247 1.88 -12.88 10.22
C LYS A 247 2.04 -14.18 9.44
N PHE A 248 2.22 -14.06 8.14
CA PHE A 248 2.44 -15.19 7.24
C PHE A 248 3.87 -15.16 6.70
N TYR A 249 4.53 -16.30 6.75
CA TYR A 249 5.82 -16.56 6.16
C TYR A 249 5.65 -17.42 4.90
N PRO A 250 5.54 -16.80 3.70
CA PRO A 250 5.21 -17.54 2.47
C PRO A 250 6.21 -18.63 2.10
N GLU A 251 7.48 -18.39 2.41
CA GLU A 251 8.60 -19.27 2.04
C GLU A 251 8.97 -20.30 3.13
N LEU A 252 8.26 -20.31 4.24
CA LEU A 252 8.55 -21.27 5.31
C LEU A 252 7.86 -22.62 5.04
N GLY A 253 8.64 -23.61 4.62
CA GLY A 253 8.15 -24.89 4.14
C GLY A 253 7.47 -24.80 2.76
N ILE A 254 6.72 -25.83 2.38
CA ILE A 254 6.09 -25.90 1.05
C ILE A 254 4.87 -24.96 0.94
N SER A 255 4.12 -24.82 2.01
CA SER A 255 2.83 -24.09 2.00
C SER A 255 2.84 -22.78 2.79
N GLY A 256 3.97 -22.38 3.33
CA GLY A 256 4.07 -21.23 4.24
C GLY A 256 3.59 -21.56 5.65
N GLN A 257 3.69 -20.61 6.56
CA GLN A 257 3.26 -20.75 7.96
C GLN A 257 2.67 -19.45 8.51
N TRP A 258 1.57 -19.59 9.26
CA TRP A 258 0.97 -18.48 10.02
C TRP A 258 1.44 -18.47 11.46
N ILE A 259 1.70 -17.27 11.96
CA ILE A 259 1.94 -17.00 13.37
C ILE A 259 0.96 -15.92 13.83
N SER A 260 0.21 -16.21 14.89
CA SER A 260 -0.60 -15.18 15.55
C SER A 260 0.31 -14.25 16.32
N PHE A 261 0.20 -12.98 16.05
CA PHE A 261 0.97 -11.95 16.70
C PHE A 261 0.03 -11.16 17.61
N SER A 262 0.12 -11.37 18.91
CA SER A 262 -0.49 -10.46 19.89
C SER A 262 0.52 -9.34 20.15
N SER A 263 0.40 -8.24 19.43
CA SER A 263 1.15 -7.07 19.82
C SER A 263 0.53 -6.45 21.08
N ALA A 264 1.35 -5.89 21.95
CA ALA A 264 0.87 -5.04 23.05
C ALA A 264 0.24 -3.73 22.53
N SER A 265 0.24 -3.53 21.24
CA SER A 265 -0.28 -2.36 20.55
C SER A 265 -1.76 -2.60 20.21
N THR A 266 -2.59 -1.70 20.61
CA THR A 266 -4.03 -1.70 20.32
C THR A 266 -4.27 -1.46 18.85
N ILE A 267 -4.46 -2.54 18.07
CA ILE A 267 -5.10 -2.42 16.78
C ILE A 267 -6.59 -2.27 17.04
N PHE A 268 -7.16 -1.21 16.53
CA PHE A 268 -8.59 -1.02 16.66
C PHE A 268 -9.33 -2.07 15.85
N SER A 269 -10.26 -2.80 16.51
CA SER A 269 -11.10 -3.83 15.89
C SER A 269 -12.04 -3.20 14.86
N ARG A 270 -11.70 -3.30 13.58
CA ARG A 270 -12.47 -2.73 12.47
C ARG A 270 -12.45 -3.64 11.25
N VAL A 271 -13.49 -3.53 10.44
CA VAL A 271 -13.59 -4.16 9.12
C VAL A 271 -13.79 -3.08 8.04
N ASP A 272 -13.63 -3.45 6.79
CA ASP A 272 -13.83 -2.57 5.62
C ASP A 272 -12.99 -1.30 5.67
N MET A 273 -11.78 -1.43 6.22
CA MET A 273 -10.78 -0.36 6.27
C MET A 273 -10.11 -0.14 4.91
N SER A 274 -9.66 1.08 4.69
CA SER A 274 -8.74 1.43 3.62
C SER A 274 -7.31 1.24 4.10
N GLY A 275 -6.42 0.73 3.26
CA GLY A 275 -5.03 0.58 3.65
C GLY A 275 -4.08 0.49 2.46
N CYS A 276 -2.81 0.79 2.73
CA CYS A 276 -1.70 0.57 1.81
C CYS A 276 -0.40 0.36 2.57
N THR A 277 0.62 -0.17 1.89
CA THR A 277 1.92 -0.44 2.51
C THR A 277 3.01 0.40 1.86
N ILE A 278 3.80 1.07 2.67
CA ILE A 278 4.99 1.81 2.28
C ILE A 278 6.11 1.53 3.28
N ASN A 279 7.28 1.15 2.81
CA ASN A 279 8.51 1.02 3.59
C ASN A 279 8.39 0.25 4.91
N GLY A 280 7.75 -0.88 4.86
CA GLY A 280 7.58 -1.67 6.06
C GLY A 280 6.51 -1.14 7.02
N VAL A 281 5.77 -0.10 6.60
CA VAL A 281 4.63 0.43 7.35
C VAL A 281 3.35 0.15 6.58
N ILE A 282 2.38 -0.45 7.25
CA ILE A 282 1.02 -0.63 6.76
C ILE A 282 0.18 0.50 7.37
N PHE A 283 -0.23 1.46 6.54
CA PHE A 283 -1.19 2.48 6.91
C PHE A 283 -2.60 1.95 6.70
N TYR A 284 -3.49 2.24 7.66
CA TYR A 284 -4.90 1.88 7.56
C TYR A 284 -5.80 2.91 8.24
N THR A 285 -6.96 3.15 7.66
CA THR A 285 -7.87 4.20 8.12
C THR A 285 -9.32 3.84 7.87
N GLY A 286 -10.22 4.54 8.53
CA GLY A 286 -11.65 4.36 8.39
C GLY A 286 -12.12 2.99 8.88
N GLY A 287 -13.02 2.39 8.12
CA GLY A 287 -13.63 1.13 8.50
C GLY A 287 -14.81 1.31 9.46
N ARG A 288 -15.32 0.21 9.98
CA ARG A 288 -16.45 0.21 10.91
C ARG A 288 -16.32 -0.88 11.95
N THR A 289 -17.00 -0.70 13.06
CA THR A 289 -17.23 -1.73 14.06
C THR A 289 -18.56 -2.44 13.79
N TYR A 290 -18.72 -3.70 14.23
CA TYR A 290 -19.99 -4.39 14.03
C TYR A 290 -21.09 -3.96 15.01
N ASN A 291 -20.76 -3.68 16.27
CA ASN A 291 -21.74 -3.47 17.34
C ASN A 291 -22.74 -2.33 17.10
N ASN A 292 -22.45 -1.37 16.25
CA ASN A 292 -23.37 -0.30 15.86
C ASN A 292 -23.20 0.11 14.40
N GLY A 293 -22.33 -0.56 13.66
CA GLY A 293 -22.04 -0.26 12.26
C GLY A 293 -21.44 1.11 11.98
N SER A 294 -21.10 1.88 13.00
CA SER A 294 -20.63 3.26 12.83
C SER A 294 -19.32 3.30 12.02
N ALA A 295 -19.29 4.19 11.04
CA ALA A 295 -18.08 4.51 10.30
C ALA A 295 -17.06 5.21 11.19
N ASN A 296 -15.78 5.01 10.89
CA ASN A 296 -14.66 5.52 11.67
C ASN A 296 -13.78 6.45 10.83
N SER A 297 -13.10 7.40 11.48
CA SER A 297 -12.15 8.32 10.83
C SER A 297 -10.70 8.12 11.26
N SER A 298 -10.44 7.30 12.29
CA SER A 298 -9.08 7.11 12.81
C SER A 298 -8.15 6.53 11.74
N THR A 299 -6.93 7.00 11.73
CA THR A 299 -5.84 6.48 10.91
C THR A 299 -4.74 5.98 11.81
N ASP A 300 -4.21 4.82 11.49
CA ASP A 300 -3.13 4.20 12.25
C ASP A 300 -2.08 3.65 11.29
N GLY A 301 -0.86 3.54 11.76
CA GLY A 301 0.23 2.88 11.10
C GLY A 301 0.68 1.65 11.88
N PHE A 302 1.02 0.60 11.17
CA PHE A 302 1.63 -0.60 11.71
C PHE A 302 2.99 -0.80 11.04
N ALA A 303 4.06 -0.58 11.80
CA ALA A 303 5.42 -0.82 11.35
C ALA A 303 5.88 -2.20 11.80
N ALA A 304 6.42 -2.98 10.88
CA ALA A 304 7.04 -4.25 11.15
C ALA A 304 8.53 -4.18 10.79
N SER A 305 9.36 -4.63 11.69
CA SER A 305 10.77 -4.93 11.42
C SER A 305 11.05 -6.39 11.80
N ALA A 306 12.22 -6.90 11.46
CA ALA A 306 12.57 -8.31 11.69
C ALA A 306 12.30 -8.79 13.13
N ASN A 307 12.35 -7.91 14.12
CA ASN A 307 12.26 -8.26 15.53
C ASN A 307 11.24 -7.44 16.34
N THR A 308 10.63 -6.42 15.79
CA THR A 308 9.71 -5.55 16.53
C THR A 308 8.53 -5.14 15.66
N THR A 309 7.37 -5.02 16.29
CA THR A 309 6.20 -4.41 15.68
C THR A 309 5.73 -3.28 16.57
N THR A 310 5.45 -2.15 15.97
CA THR A 310 4.89 -0.98 16.66
C THR A 310 3.67 -0.50 15.92
N SER A 311 2.63 -0.11 16.64
CA SER A 311 1.53 0.66 16.08
C SER A 311 1.63 2.10 16.58
N PHE A 312 1.18 3.02 15.75
CA PHE A 312 1.15 4.45 16.07
C PHE A 312 -0.08 5.08 15.42
N SER A 313 -0.55 6.16 16.01
CA SER A 313 -1.70 6.89 15.48
C SER A 313 -1.23 7.99 14.55
N GLU A 314 -1.96 8.16 13.46
CA GLU A 314 -1.80 9.19 12.45
C GLU A 314 -3.02 10.14 12.46
N PRO A 315 -2.99 11.27 11.76
CA PRO A 315 -4.14 12.17 11.67
C PRO A 315 -5.39 11.46 11.16
N SER A 316 -6.54 11.80 11.73
CA SER A 316 -7.82 11.24 11.33
C SER A 316 -8.31 11.81 10.00
N LEU A 317 -9.09 11.01 9.26
CA LEU A 317 -9.87 11.50 8.11
C LEU A 317 -10.77 12.68 8.51
N GLY A 318 -11.00 13.59 7.61
CA GLY A 318 -11.98 14.66 7.77
C GLY A 318 -13.43 14.18 7.77
N GLU A 319 -13.66 12.94 7.29
CA GLU A 319 -14.98 12.31 7.26
C GLU A 319 -14.89 10.84 7.67
N SER A 320 -15.70 10.43 8.66
CA SER A 320 -15.78 9.02 9.06
C SER A 320 -16.42 8.20 7.95
N LYS A 321 -15.72 7.13 7.50
CA LYS A 321 -16.19 6.29 6.39
C LYS A 321 -15.61 4.88 6.43
N HIS A 322 -16.29 3.96 5.75
CA HIS A 322 -15.86 2.59 5.54
C HIS A 322 -16.02 2.19 4.07
N GLY A 323 -15.39 1.09 3.65
CA GLY A 323 -15.47 0.64 2.27
C GLY A 323 -14.91 1.65 1.27
N ALA A 324 -14.05 2.56 1.70
CA ALA A 324 -13.23 3.39 0.82
C ALA A 324 -12.03 2.58 0.29
N ALA A 325 -11.47 3.00 -0.82
CA ALA A 325 -10.21 2.46 -1.30
C ALA A 325 -9.02 3.27 -0.79
N GLY A 326 -7.97 2.58 -0.37
CA GLY A 326 -6.71 3.17 0.05
C GLY A 326 -5.60 2.86 -0.95
N VAL A 327 -4.78 3.85 -1.29
CA VAL A 327 -3.60 3.68 -2.11
C VAL A 327 -2.47 4.58 -1.65
N CYS A 328 -1.26 4.04 -1.68
CA CYS A 328 -0.06 4.81 -1.46
C CYS A 328 0.46 5.38 -2.78
N ILE A 329 0.78 6.67 -2.79
CA ILE A 329 1.34 7.38 -3.92
C ILE A 329 2.78 7.69 -3.60
N LEU A 330 3.68 7.16 -4.42
CA LEU A 330 5.11 7.39 -4.30
C LEU A 330 5.56 8.42 -5.35
N PRO A 331 6.62 9.21 -5.10
CA PRO A 331 7.19 10.11 -6.09
C PRO A 331 7.57 9.35 -7.36
N SER A 332 7.24 9.86 -8.53
CA SER A 332 7.61 9.25 -9.81
C SER A 332 8.92 9.81 -10.36
N SER A 333 9.64 9.01 -11.17
CA SER A 333 10.97 9.33 -11.69
C SER A 333 11.02 10.49 -12.67
N HIS A 334 9.91 11.06 -13.13
CA HIS A 334 9.88 11.94 -14.29
C HIS A 334 9.40 13.36 -14.00
N ASP A 335 9.08 13.66 -12.75
CA ASP A 335 8.67 15.00 -12.36
C ASP A 335 9.15 15.30 -10.94
N PRO A 336 9.52 16.58 -10.63
CA PRO A 336 9.46 16.98 -9.25
C PRO A 336 8.00 16.82 -8.81
N PHE A 337 7.66 15.66 -8.31
CA PHE A 337 6.64 15.56 -7.29
C PHE A 337 6.90 16.76 -6.39
N PRO A 338 5.88 17.48 -5.90
CA PRO A 338 6.16 18.47 -4.88
C PRO A 338 7.15 17.78 -3.97
N ALA A 339 8.36 18.26 -3.93
CA ALA A 339 9.63 17.56 -3.64
C ALA A 339 9.66 16.75 -2.32
N ASP A 340 8.55 16.60 -1.64
CA ASP A 340 8.41 16.20 -0.26
C ASP A 340 7.33 15.15 0.02
N GLY A 341 6.69 14.52 -0.99
CA GLY A 341 5.44 13.86 -0.65
C GLY A 341 5.22 12.42 -1.07
N VAL A 342 5.33 11.55 -0.11
CA VAL A 342 4.59 10.28 -0.12
C VAL A 342 3.20 10.55 0.40
N TYR A 343 2.16 10.14 -0.33
CA TYR A 343 0.79 10.31 0.08
C TYR A 343 0.10 8.97 0.35
N PHE A 344 -0.73 8.95 1.39
CA PHE A 344 -1.77 7.96 1.55
C PHE A 344 -3.09 8.59 1.09
N ALA A 345 -3.66 8.08 0.01
CA ALA A 345 -4.92 8.54 -0.55
C ALA A 345 -6.06 7.61 -0.16
N VAL A 346 -7.20 8.20 0.21
CA VAL A 346 -8.43 7.50 0.60
C VAL A 346 -9.58 8.02 -0.24
N ILE A 347 -10.21 7.14 -1.02
CA ILE A 347 -11.08 7.51 -2.13
C ILE A 347 -12.44 6.83 -1.99
N GLY A 348 -13.51 7.62 -2.05
CA GLY A 348 -14.89 7.15 -1.93
C GLY A 348 -15.22 6.57 -0.55
N GLY A 349 -16.04 5.55 -0.52
CA GLY A 349 -16.53 4.87 0.69
C GLY A 349 -17.97 5.20 1.02
N SER A 350 -18.41 4.82 2.24
CA SER A 350 -19.74 5.13 2.77
C SER A 350 -19.63 5.78 4.14
N THR A 351 -20.41 6.81 4.38
CA THR A 351 -20.57 7.47 5.68
C THR A 351 -21.69 6.86 6.52
N GLY A 352 -22.51 6.00 5.90
CA GLY A 352 -23.58 5.30 6.60
C GLY A 352 -23.09 4.16 7.49
N SER A 353 -23.99 3.58 8.27
CA SER A 353 -23.71 2.46 9.17
C SER A 353 -23.99 1.08 8.54
N GLY A 354 -24.51 1.04 7.32
CA GLY A 354 -24.94 -0.19 6.66
C GLY A 354 -23.81 -1.00 6.04
N ASN A 355 -24.16 -2.22 5.66
CA ASN A 355 -23.31 -3.11 4.89
C ASN A 355 -24.07 -3.68 3.68
N VAL A 356 -23.35 -4.34 2.77
CA VAL A 356 -23.87 -4.87 1.51
C VAL A 356 -24.97 -5.93 1.66
N PHE A 357 -25.17 -6.50 2.84
CA PHE A 357 -26.17 -7.54 3.14
C PHE A 357 -27.37 -6.99 3.93
N GLN A 358 -27.34 -5.70 4.32
CA GLN A 358 -28.43 -5.06 5.06
C GLN A 358 -29.28 -4.17 4.15
N PRO A 359 -30.56 -3.91 4.53
CA PRO A 359 -31.45 -3.07 3.73
C PRO A 359 -30.89 -1.67 3.47
N ALA A 360 -31.27 -1.14 2.35
CA ALA A 360 -30.78 -0.01 1.61
C ALA A 360 -30.60 1.34 2.33
N THR A 361 -31.14 1.52 3.51
CA THR A 361 -31.25 2.85 4.14
C THR A 361 -29.99 3.34 4.84
N SER A 362 -28.97 2.49 4.93
CA SER A 362 -27.79 2.76 5.76
C SER A 362 -26.47 2.85 4.99
N ILE A 363 -26.43 2.59 3.68
CA ILE A 363 -25.26 2.86 2.85
C ILE A 363 -25.43 4.25 2.21
N ILE A 364 -24.47 5.13 2.47
CA ILE A 364 -24.45 6.49 1.95
C ILE A 364 -23.10 6.67 1.24
N PRO A 365 -23.02 6.34 -0.07
CA PRO A 365 -21.78 6.50 -0.82
C PRO A 365 -21.32 7.95 -0.83
N THR A 366 -20.01 8.16 -0.74
CA THR A 366 -19.40 9.50 -0.84
C THR A 366 -18.46 9.57 -2.05
N ASN A 367 -18.38 10.76 -2.64
CA ASN A 367 -17.41 11.06 -3.69
C ASN A 367 -16.15 11.74 -3.15
N ARG A 368 -16.04 11.85 -1.84
CA ARG A 368 -14.93 12.52 -1.16
C ARG A 368 -13.64 11.76 -1.33
N THR A 369 -12.57 12.50 -1.63
CA THR A 369 -11.20 11.99 -1.67
C THR A 369 -10.34 12.77 -0.67
N GLU A 370 -9.49 12.08 0.04
CA GLU A 370 -8.65 12.66 1.09
C GLU A 370 -7.23 12.14 0.95
N PHE A 371 -6.27 13.04 1.09
CA PHE A 371 -4.85 12.76 0.90
C PHE A 371 -4.09 13.13 2.16
N TYR A 372 -3.40 12.18 2.73
CA TYR A 372 -2.45 12.40 3.82
C TYR A 372 -1.03 12.40 3.25
N GLN A 373 -0.38 13.56 3.26
CA GLN A 373 1.05 13.64 3.03
C GLN A 373 1.75 13.19 4.31
N LEU A 374 2.57 12.15 4.24
CA LEU A 374 3.23 11.61 5.43
C LEU A 374 4.04 12.70 6.14
N GLY A 375 3.75 12.87 7.44
CA GLY A 375 4.37 13.90 8.25
C GLY A 375 3.72 15.29 8.21
N SER A 376 2.64 15.51 7.45
CA SER A 376 1.97 16.82 7.36
C SER A 376 1.07 17.15 8.56
N GLY A 377 0.75 16.17 9.38
CA GLY A 377 -0.10 16.35 10.57
C GLY A 377 -1.61 16.42 10.30
N SER A 378 -2.07 16.36 9.03
CA SER A 378 -3.51 16.33 8.69
C SER A 378 -3.77 15.75 7.31
N PHE A 379 -5.00 15.24 7.08
CA PHE A 379 -5.50 14.96 5.74
C PHE A 379 -5.91 16.25 5.03
N SER A 380 -5.61 16.35 3.77
CA SER A 380 -6.09 17.39 2.86
C SER A 380 -7.24 16.87 2.03
N LEU A 381 -8.26 17.71 1.82
CA LEU A 381 -9.34 17.39 0.91
C LEU A 381 -8.82 17.48 -0.53
N GLY A 382 -9.01 16.42 -1.29
CA GLY A 382 -8.71 16.36 -2.71
C GLY A 382 -9.92 16.65 -3.60
N PRO A 383 -9.74 16.59 -4.93
CA PRO A 383 -10.84 16.73 -5.88
C PRO A 383 -11.84 15.59 -5.72
N SER A 384 -13.13 15.91 -5.69
CA SER A 384 -14.19 14.91 -5.58
C SER A 384 -14.26 14.02 -6.82
N LEU A 385 -14.55 12.72 -6.61
CA LEU A 385 -14.94 11.84 -7.72
C LEU A 385 -16.19 12.39 -8.43
N PRO A 386 -16.31 12.19 -9.74
CA PRO A 386 -17.52 12.58 -10.48
C PRO A 386 -18.80 11.90 -9.97
N THR A 387 -18.66 10.71 -9.41
CA THR A 387 -19.77 9.92 -8.83
C THR A 387 -19.40 9.45 -7.43
N SER A 388 -20.36 9.45 -6.51
CA SER A 388 -20.20 8.83 -5.20
C SER A 388 -20.07 7.32 -5.33
N LEU A 389 -19.02 6.72 -4.77
CA LEU A 389 -18.70 5.30 -4.91
C LEU A 389 -18.41 4.65 -3.57
N TYR A 390 -19.01 3.49 -3.37
CA TYR A 390 -18.79 2.60 -2.26
C TYR A 390 -18.02 1.36 -2.74
N PHE A 391 -16.97 0.96 -2.02
CA PHE A 391 -16.06 -0.12 -2.40
C PHE A 391 -15.50 -0.02 -3.83
N PRO A 392 -14.99 1.12 -4.30
CA PRO A 392 -14.18 1.16 -5.51
C PRO A 392 -12.86 0.41 -5.27
N ALA A 393 -12.16 0.04 -6.34
CA ALA A 393 -10.76 -0.34 -6.26
C ALA A 393 -9.88 0.78 -6.81
N VAL A 394 -8.74 1.02 -6.17
CA VAL A 394 -7.85 2.12 -6.58
C VAL A 394 -6.41 1.63 -6.69
N GLN A 395 -5.73 2.08 -7.72
CA GLN A 395 -4.30 1.77 -7.91
C GLN A 395 -3.59 2.89 -8.68
N THR A 396 -2.29 3.03 -8.44
CA THR A 396 -1.42 3.96 -9.15
C THR A 396 -0.76 3.29 -10.36
N SER A 397 -0.55 4.07 -11.42
CA SER A 397 0.39 3.74 -12.48
C SER A 397 1.50 4.80 -12.51
N TYR A 398 2.72 4.40 -12.27
CA TYR A 398 3.85 5.32 -12.34
C TYR A 398 4.23 5.67 -13.78
N GLU A 399 4.00 4.75 -14.72
CA GLU A 399 4.30 4.95 -16.14
C GLU A 399 3.43 6.07 -16.73
N THR A 400 2.15 6.12 -16.37
CA THR A 400 1.21 7.15 -16.85
C THR A 400 1.05 8.30 -15.86
N ARG A 401 1.65 8.21 -14.66
CA ARG A 401 1.53 9.20 -13.59
C ARG A 401 0.08 9.46 -13.19
N LYS A 402 -0.69 8.39 -13.06
CA LYS A 402 -2.11 8.46 -12.72
C LYS A 402 -2.45 7.58 -11.53
N ILE A 403 -3.44 8.04 -10.78
CA ILE A 403 -4.22 7.23 -9.86
C ILE A 403 -5.46 6.81 -10.63
N PHE A 404 -5.78 5.53 -10.65
CA PHE A 404 -7.00 5.01 -11.26
C PHE A 404 -7.96 4.54 -10.19
N SER A 405 -9.24 4.87 -10.36
CA SER A 405 -10.35 4.32 -9.59
C SER A 405 -11.21 3.48 -10.52
N PHE A 406 -11.44 2.23 -10.15
CA PHE A 406 -12.14 1.24 -10.94
C PHE A 406 -13.45 0.86 -10.26
N GLY A 407 -14.58 0.94 -10.97
CA GLY A 407 -15.88 0.48 -10.52
C GLY A 407 -16.26 0.98 -9.14
N GLY A 408 -16.77 0.09 -8.31
CA GLY A 408 -17.42 0.42 -7.05
C GLY A 408 -18.95 0.34 -7.20
N ALA A 409 -19.70 0.75 -6.20
CA ALA A 409 -21.16 0.82 -6.27
C ALA A 409 -21.62 2.25 -6.01
N SER A 410 -22.47 2.77 -6.89
CA SER A 410 -23.08 4.11 -6.76
C SER A 410 -24.29 4.09 -5.81
N SER A 411 -24.87 2.93 -5.61
CA SER A 411 -25.86 2.64 -4.58
C SER A 411 -25.82 1.15 -4.23
N ILE A 412 -26.69 0.69 -3.32
CA ILE A 412 -26.74 -0.71 -2.93
C ILE A 412 -26.99 -1.60 -4.15
N ASN A 413 -26.12 -2.60 -4.32
CA ASN A 413 -26.18 -3.61 -5.38
C ASN A 413 -26.24 -3.03 -6.81
N ILE A 414 -25.76 -1.80 -7.01
CA ILE A 414 -25.58 -1.22 -8.34
C ILE A 414 -24.08 -1.08 -8.59
N PRO A 415 -23.42 -2.16 -9.06
CA PRO A 415 -22.01 -2.10 -9.41
C PRO A 415 -21.79 -1.28 -10.67
N GLU A 416 -20.66 -0.59 -10.71
CA GLU A 416 -20.22 0.25 -11.82
C GLU A 416 -19.06 -0.41 -12.57
N ASP A 417 -18.87 -0.01 -13.82
CA ASP A 417 -17.75 -0.38 -14.68
C ASP A 417 -16.89 0.83 -15.08
N THR A 418 -17.25 2.00 -14.59
CA THR A 418 -16.59 3.26 -14.92
C THR A 418 -15.19 3.32 -14.33
N ILE A 419 -14.29 3.92 -15.09
CA ILE A 419 -12.90 4.17 -14.67
C ILE A 419 -12.72 5.69 -14.55
N TYR A 420 -12.16 6.11 -13.45
CA TYR A 420 -11.70 7.48 -13.25
C TYR A 420 -10.19 7.51 -13.10
N SER A 421 -9.56 8.59 -13.57
CA SER A 421 -8.13 8.81 -13.35
C SER A 421 -7.85 10.22 -12.84
N LEU A 422 -6.83 10.33 -12.01
CA LEU A 422 -6.33 11.58 -11.45
C LEU A 422 -4.82 11.66 -11.66
N ASP A 423 -4.30 12.86 -11.98
CA ASP A 423 -2.85 13.06 -12.06
C ASP A 423 -2.22 12.86 -10.67
N SER A 424 -1.35 11.86 -10.55
CA SER A 424 -0.65 11.58 -9.31
C SER A 424 0.50 12.56 -9.02
N GLY A 425 0.94 13.32 -10.01
CA GLY A 425 1.95 14.38 -9.86
C GLY A 425 1.39 15.65 -9.22
N ASN A 426 0.08 15.87 -9.31
CA ASN A 426 -0.59 17.00 -8.66
C ASN A 426 -1.99 16.58 -8.13
N PRO A 427 -2.05 15.67 -7.17
CA PRO A 427 -3.30 15.03 -6.78
C PRO A 427 -4.29 15.99 -6.10
N LEU A 428 -3.81 17.10 -5.54
CA LEU A 428 -4.65 18.12 -4.89
C LEU A 428 -5.10 19.23 -5.87
N GLY A 429 -4.34 19.48 -6.93
CA GLY A 429 -4.60 20.55 -7.90
C GLY A 429 -5.23 20.09 -9.21
N SER A 430 -5.37 18.78 -9.44
CA SER A 430 -5.98 18.21 -10.64
C SER A 430 -7.46 17.87 -10.42
N ALA A 431 -8.16 17.45 -11.47
CA ALA A 431 -9.51 16.92 -11.39
C ALA A 431 -9.55 15.46 -11.84
N TRP A 432 -10.49 14.70 -11.30
CA TRP A 432 -10.77 13.36 -11.80
C TRP A 432 -11.34 13.41 -13.21
N VAL A 433 -10.79 12.58 -14.08
CA VAL A 433 -11.22 12.46 -15.48
C VAL A 433 -11.88 11.10 -15.66
N THR A 434 -13.06 11.08 -16.29
CA THR A 434 -13.73 9.83 -16.67
C THR A 434 -13.05 9.28 -17.92
N HIS A 435 -12.64 8.01 -17.87
CA HIS A 435 -12.11 7.31 -19.04
C HIS A 435 -13.21 6.98 -20.04
N THR A 436 -12.83 6.93 -21.31
CA THR A 436 -13.74 6.50 -22.39
C THR A 436 -13.89 4.97 -22.42
N SER A 437 -12.86 4.23 -22.01
CA SER A 437 -12.92 2.79 -21.81
C SER A 437 -13.57 2.47 -20.46
N THR A 438 -14.28 1.35 -20.39
CA THR A 438 -14.89 0.82 -19.17
C THR A 438 -14.28 -0.54 -18.82
N MET A 439 -14.45 -0.96 -17.58
CA MET A 439 -14.06 -2.32 -17.19
C MET A 439 -14.86 -3.37 -17.98
N PRO A 440 -14.27 -4.54 -18.25
CA PRO A 440 -14.98 -5.63 -18.95
C PRO A 440 -16.23 -6.11 -18.25
N ARG A 441 -16.33 -5.88 -16.94
CA ARG A 441 -17.50 -6.24 -16.14
C ARG A 441 -17.69 -5.29 -14.95
N ARG A 442 -18.93 -5.03 -14.62
CA ARG A 442 -19.32 -4.23 -13.45
C ARG A 442 -19.01 -4.99 -12.17
N ARG A 443 -18.36 -4.30 -11.22
CA ARG A 443 -18.05 -4.89 -9.92
C ARG A 443 -17.79 -3.85 -8.84
N TYR A 444 -18.02 -4.25 -7.59
CA TYR A 444 -17.60 -3.52 -6.39
C TYR A 444 -17.00 -4.50 -5.36
N ALA A 445 -16.40 -3.99 -4.29
CA ALA A 445 -15.68 -4.80 -3.29
C ALA A 445 -14.59 -5.71 -3.88
N HIS A 446 -14.02 -5.29 -5.00
CA HIS A 446 -12.88 -5.90 -5.68
C HIS A 446 -11.58 -5.22 -5.28
N LYS A 447 -10.47 -5.74 -5.74
CA LYS A 447 -9.15 -5.12 -5.54
C LYS A 447 -8.44 -4.89 -6.87
N ALA A 448 -7.67 -3.81 -6.91
CA ALA A 448 -6.75 -3.47 -7.99
C ALA A 448 -5.32 -3.66 -7.48
N ILE A 449 -4.54 -4.48 -8.17
CA ILE A 449 -3.17 -4.80 -7.82
C ILE A 449 -2.28 -4.45 -8.99
N ARG A 450 -1.25 -3.64 -8.76
CA ARG A 450 -0.27 -3.32 -9.79
C ARG A 450 0.88 -4.32 -9.78
N ILE A 451 1.26 -4.77 -10.96
CA ILE A 451 2.49 -5.50 -11.22
C ILE A 451 3.28 -4.70 -12.26
N ASP A 452 4.50 -4.35 -11.91
CA ASP A 452 5.39 -3.51 -12.70
C ASP A 452 6.41 -4.35 -13.48
N ARG A 453 6.02 -5.50 -13.93
CA ARG A 453 6.93 -6.43 -14.62
C ARG A 453 6.81 -6.39 -16.12
#